data_590cc3e0db5882aeda676ca926cfb94c
#
_entry.id   590cc3e0db5882aeda676ca926cfb94c
#
_cell.length_a   1.000
_cell.length_b   1.000
_cell.length_c   1.000
_cell.angle_alpha   90.00
_cell.angle_beta   90.00
_cell.angle_gamma   90.00
#
_symmetry.space_group_name_H-M   'P 1'
#
loop_
_entity.id
_entity.type
_entity.pdbx_description
1 polymer ?
#
loop_
_entity_poly.entity_id
_entity_poly.type
_entity_poly.pdbx_seq_one_letter_code
_entity_poly.pdbx_strand_id
1 'polypeptide(L)'
;FADLYVNQTQILCEAQKTRPDLLEWAVQFFRLMKMNIEEMDPQAHDQHIAYVSHISHISSFMLGKTVMEKEQDERTIFDMAGSGFASTVRLAKSSPEMWTPIFEQNSVNILEVLNEYIANLKEFKKLLENKNWSAMHEQMQEINAIKTILEGIPEGKNNFKN
;
A
#
# COMPACT_ATOMS: atom_id res chain seq x y z
N PHE A 1 22.24 1.45 9.63
CA PHE A 1 21.24 0.47 9.14
C PHE A 1 20.96 -0.67 10.15
N ALA A 2 21.49 -0.60 11.38
CA ALA A 2 21.29 -1.65 12.40
C ALA A 2 19.81 -1.80 12.82
N ASP A 3 19.00 -0.76 12.63
CA ASP A 3 17.59 -0.71 13.04
C ASP A 3 16.59 -0.94 11.89
N LEU A 4 17.06 -1.40 10.71
CA LEU A 4 16.22 -1.55 9.52
C LEU A 4 15.03 -2.49 9.75
N TYR A 5 15.22 -3.54 10.54
CA TYR A 5 14.22 -4.58 10.79
C TYR A 5 13.49 -4.41 12.12
N VAL A 6 13.92 -3.49 12.98
CA VAL A 6 13.32 -3.29 14.31
C VAL A 6 11.85 -2.90 14.17
N ASN A 7 10.97 -3.63 14.85
CA ASN A 7 9.52 -3.48 14.82
C ASN A 7 8.86 -3.71 13.45
N GLN A 8 9.60 -4.24 12.44
CA GLN A 8 8.99 -4.71 11.22
C GLN A 8 8.29 -6.06 11.46
N THR A 9 7.24 -6.33 10.69
CA THR A 9 6.52 -7.60 10.78
C THR A 9 7.10 -8.60 9.80
N GLN A 10 7.46 -9.79 10.32
CA GLN A 10 7.78 -10.98 9.54
C GLN A 10 6.59 -11.92 9.56
N ILE A 11 6.03 -12.19 8.39
CA ILE A 11 4.94 -13.14 8.26
C ILE A 11 5.53 -14.51 7.92
N LEU A 12 5.09 -15.54 8.67
CA LEU A 12 5.43 -16.93 8.44
C LEU A 12 4.20 -17.65 7.91
N CYS A 13 4.27 -18.07 6.65
CA CYS A 13 3.24 -18.90 6.05
C CYS A 13 3.63 -20.38 6.15
N GLU A 14 2.64 -21.27 6.36
CA GLU A 14 2.83 -22.71 6.39
C GLU A 14 3.90 -23.18 7.42
N ALA A 15 4.03 -22.49 8.54
CA ALA A 15 5.01 -22.79 9.59
C ALA A 15 4.95 -24.28 10.02
N GLN A 16 3.75 -24.86 10.07
CA GLN A 16 3.50 -26.25 10.44
C GLN A 16 4.06 -27.28 9.41
N LYS A 17 4.38 -26.87 8.18
CA LYS A 17 5.01 -27.71 7.15
C LYS A 17 6.53 -27.63 7.20
N THR A 18 7.07 -26.69 7.97
CA THR A 18 8.51 -26.50 8.10
C THR A 18 9.08 -27.47 9.13
N ARG A 19 10.27 -28.02 8.87
CA ARG A 19 10.99 -28.86 9.83
C ARG A 19 11.17 -28.10 11.15
N PRO A 20 10.82 -28.68 12.33
CA PRO A 20 10.71 -27.95 13.60
C PRO A 20 11.99 -27.21 14.01
N ASP A 21 13.15 -27.85 13.83
CA ASP A 21 14.45 -27.24 14.18
C ASP A 21 14.80 -26.02 13.30
N LEU A 22 14.40 -26.02 12.03
CA LEU A 22 14.59 -24.88 11.11
C LEU A 22 13.59 -23.75 11.43
N LEU A 23 12.35 -24.09 11.79
CA LEU A 23 11.37 -23.09 12.21
C LEU A 23 11.83 -22.41 13.50
N GLU A 24 12.28 -23.17 14.49
CA GLU A 24 12.79 -22.63 15.74
C GLU A 24 13.98 -21.68 15.49
N TRP A 25 14.94 -22.08 14.65
CA TRP A 25 16.07 -21.26 14.28
C TRP A 25 15.62 -19.96 13.57
N ALA A 26 14.69 -20.03 12.63
CA ALA A 26 14.18 -18.87 11.92
C ALA A 26 13.48 -17.89 12.88
N VAL A 27 12.64 -18.39 13.78
CA VAL A 27 11.96 -17.59 14.80
C VAL A 27 12.97 -16.89 15.72
N GLN A 28 14.00 -17.61 16.19
CA GLN A 28 15.06 -17.02 17.00
C GLN A 28 15.81 -15.94 16.24
N PHE A 29 16.12 -16.17 14.96
CA PHE A 29 16.81 -15.20 14.11
C PHE A 29 15.99 -13.91 13.93
N PHE A 30 14.69 -13.99 13.62
CA PHE A 30 13.83 -12.82 13.47
C PHE A 30 13.63 -12.06 14.80
N ARG A 31 13.54 -12.79 15.93
CA ARG A 31 13.49 -12.18 17.26
C ARG A 31 14.79 -11.44 17.61
N LEU A 32 15.95 -11.97 17.22
CA LEU A 32 17.23 -11.30 17.40
C LEU A 32 17.29 -9.97 16.63
N MET A 33 16.67 -9.91 15.47
CA MET A 33 16.50 -8.67 14.68
C MET A 33 15.40 -7.74 15.23
N LYS A 34 14.76 -8.11 16.34
CA LYS A 34 13.66 -7.36 16.98
C LYS A 34 12.45 -7.16 16.06
N MET A 35 12.16 -8.16 15.22
CA MET A 35 10.98 -8.20 14.37
C MET A 35 9.76 -8.74 15.14
N ASN A 36 8.57 -8.30 14.75
CA ASN A 36 7.32 -8.90 15.14
C ASN A 36 7.07 -10.11 14.23
N ILE A 37 6.66 -11.25 14.81
CA ILE A 37 6.42 -12.48 14.05
C ILE A 37 4.93 -12.76 14.10
N GLU A 38 4.33 -12.92 12.93
CA GLU A 38 2.93 -13.28 12.74
C GLU A 38 2.83 -14.54 11.88
N GLU A 39 2.01 -15.50 12.29
CA GLU A 39 1.69 -16.67 11.49
C GLU A 39 0.40 -16.42 10.73
N MET A 40 0.39 -16.73 9.43
CA MET A 40 -0.76 -16.48 8.56
C MET A 40 -0.91 -17.60 7.54
N ASP A 41 -2.16 -17.89 7.19
CA ASP A 41 -2.46 -18.74 6.05
C ASP A 41 -2.00 -18.04 4.74
N PRO A 42 -1.39 -18.77 3.78
CA PRO A 42 -0.90 -18.16 2.54
C PRO A 42 -1.97 -17.44 1.73
N GLN A 43 -3.19 -18.00 1.68
CA GLN A 43 -4.28 -17.40 0.92
C GLN A 43 -4.76 -16.10 1.60
N ALA A 44 -4.85 -16.12 2.93
CA ALA A 44 -5.16 -14.93 3.71
C ALA A 44 -4.07 -13.86 3.56
N HIS A 45 -2.78 -14.25 3.55
CA HIS A 45 -1.66 -13.34 3.27
C HIS A 45 -1.84 -12.67 1.90
N ASP A 46 -2.05 -13.45 0.85
CA ASP A 46 -2.13 -12.92 -0.51
C ASP A 46 -3.34 -12.00 -0.70
N GLN A 47 -4.46 -12.31 -0.06
CA GLN A 47 -5.63 -11.44 -0.03
C GLN A 47 -5.35 -10.13 0.72
N HIS A 48 -4.81 -10.20 1.95
CA HIS A 48 -4.56 -9.02 2.77
C HIS A 48 -3.52 -8.09 2.14
N ILE A 49 -2.44 -8.65 1.57
CA ILE A 49 -1.39 -7.84 0.95
C ILE A 49 -1.90 -7.12 -0.31
N ALA A 50 -2.90 -7.66 -1.00
CA ALA A 50 -3.55 -6.98 -2.11
C ALA A 50 -4.20 -5.66 -1.67
N TYR A 51 -4.87 -5.65 -0.50
CA TYR A 51 -5.53 -4.45 0.04
C TYR A 51 -4.57 -3.40 0.61
N VAL A 52 -3.46 -3.78 1.22
CA VAL A 52 -2.59 -2.80 1.91
C VAL A 52 -1.35 -2.40 1.12
N SER A 53 -0.94 -3.21 0.15
CA SER A 53 0.29 -2.97 -0.63
C SER A 53 0.03 -2.86 -2.13
N HIS A 54 -0.58 -3.88 -2.75
CA HIS A 54 -0.65 -3.94 -4.21
C HIS A 54 -1.53 -2.83 -4.77
N ILE A 55 -2.72 -2.59 -4.19
CA ILE A 55 -3.59 -1.50 -4.64
C ILE A 55 -2.94 -0.12 -4.41
N SER A 56 -2.14 0.04 -3.36
CA SER A 56 -1.43 1.29 -3.09
C SER A 56 -0.41 1.62 -4.20
N HIS A 57 0.30 0.60 -4.71
CA HIS A 57 1.21 0.77 -5.84
C HIS A 57 0.46 1.08 -7.13
N ILE A 58 -0.61 0.32 -7.43
CA ILE A 58 -1.46 0.57 -8.60
C ILE A 58 -2.03 1.98 -8.57
N SER A 59 -2.55 2.43 -7.42
CA SER A 59 -3.08 3.79 -7.25
C SER A 59 -2.02 4.86 -7.53
N SER A 60 -0.81 4.68 -6.98
CA SER A 60 0.31 5.58 -7.23
C SER A 60 0.72 5.62 -8.71
N PHE A 61 0.84 4.47 -9.36
CA PHE A 61 1.16 4.39 -10.79
C PHE A 61 0.08 5.06 -11.64
N MET A 62 -1.20 4.79 -11.36
CA MET A 62 -2.31 5.32 -12.15
C MET A 62 -2.52 6.82 -11.94
N LEU A 63 -2.37 7.31 -10.72
CA LEU A 63 -2.38 8.75 -10.45
C LEU A 63 -1.21 9.45 -11.15
N GLY A 64 -0.01 8.90 -11.03
CA GLY A 64 1.18 9.41 -11.73
C GLY A 64 0.98 9.45 -13.24
N LYS A 65 0.48 8.36 -13.84
CA LYS A 65 0.15 8.30 -15.27
C LYS A 65 -0.83 9.39 -15.66
N THR A 66 -1.94 9.55 -14.92
CA THR A 66 -2.98 10.55 -15.22
C THR A 66 -2.41 11.96 -15.28
N VAL A 67 -1.55 12.33 -14.31
CA VAL A 67 -0.95 13.65 -14.26
C VAL A 67 0.10 13.82 -15.36
N MET A 68 0.93 12.80 -15.62
CA MET A 68 1.95 12.84 -16.68
C MET A 68 1.33 13.00 -18.07
N GLU A 69 0.24 12.31 -18.37
CA GLU A 69 -0.48 12.45 -19.64
C GLU A 69 -1.02 13.89 -19.80
N LYS A 70 -1.57 14.46 -18.73
CA LYS A 70 -2.12 15.81 -18.78
C LYS A 70 -1.02 16.89 -18.89
N GLU A 71 0.14 16.70 -18.24
CA GLU A 71 1.30 17.58 -18.32
C GLU A 71 1.84 17.71 -19.75
N GLN A 72 1.75 16.66 -20.56
CA GLN A 72 2.16 16.72 -21.99
C GLN A 72 1.36 17.75 -22.77
N ASP A 73 0.10 17.95 -22.38
CA ASP A 73 -0.81 18.89 -23.04
C ASP A 73 -0.65 20.34 -22.51
N GLU A 74 -0.48 20.50 -21.21
CA GLU A 74 -0.60 21.81 -20.54
C GLU A 74 0.70 22.40 -19.97
N ARG A 75 1.76 21.60 -19.80
CA ARG A 75 3.14 21.97 -19.41
C ARG A 75 3.35 22.86 -18.18
N THR A 76 2.43 22.87 -17.23
CA THR A 76 2.55 23.69 -16.01
C THR A 76 1.98 23.00 -14.77
N ILE A 77 1.48 21.77 -14.91
CA ILE A 77 0.82 21.08 -13.81
C ILE A 77 1.84 20.71 -12.73
N PHE A 78 3.04 20.28 -13.13
CA PHE A 78 4.10 19.94 -12.18
C PHE A 78 4.66 21.13 -11.41
N ASP A 79 4.52 22.35 -11.92
CA ASP A 79 4.91 23.57 -11.19
C ASP A 79 4.06 23.77 -9.92
N MET A 80 2.86 23.18 -9.89
CA MET A 80 1.95 23.21 -8.74
C MET A 80 2.09 21.98 -7.84
N ALA A 81 2.96 21.01 -8.19
CA ALA A 81 3.11 19.78 -7.46
C ALA A 81 3.81 20.00 -6.11
N GLY A 82 3.06 19.89 -5.01
CA GLY A 82 3.57 19.99 -3.65
C GLY A 82 3.89 18.63 -3.01
N SER A 83 4.25 18.67 -1.72
CA SER A 83 4.60 17.50 -0.91
C SER A 83 3.47 16.45 -0.82
N GLY A 84 2.20 16.89 -0.84
CA GLY A 84 1.04 16.00 -0.84
C GLY A 84 1.02 15.10 -2.08
N PHE A 85 1.17 15.69 -3.28
CA PHE A 85 1.27 14.92 -4.52
C PHE A 85 2.49 13.98 -4.48
N ALA A 86 3.66 14.50 -4.12
CA ALA A 86 4.90 13.72 -4.07
C ALA A 86 4.78 12.51 -3.14
N SER A 87 4.13 12.64 -1.97
CA SER A 87 3.91 11.54 -1.04
C SER A 87 2.94 10.50 -1.59
N THR A 88 1.85 10.93 -2.26
CA THR A 88 0.82 10.04 -2.81
C THR A 88 1.35 9.21 -3.98
N VAL A 89 2.17 9.81 -4.88
CA VAL A 89 2.73 9.10 -6.04
C VAL A 89 4.10 8.47 -5.76
N ARG A 90 4.59 8.51 -4.53
CA ARG A 90 5.92 8.01 -4.17
C ARG A 90 6.18 6.58 -4.61
N LEU A 91 5.18 5.72 -4.49
CA LEU A 91 5.29 4.31 -4.85
C LEU A 91 5.40 4.07 -6.37
N ALA A 92 5.04 5.04 -7.20
CA ALA A 92 5.24 4.96 -8.66
C ALA A 92 6.72 4.99 -9.09
N LYS A 93 7.66 5.23 -8.15
CA LYS A 93 9.10 5.11 -8.38
C LYS A 93 9.62 3.66 -8.25
N SER A 94 8.76 2.73 -7.87
CA SER A 94 9.13 1.31 -7.69
C SER A 94 9.47 0.66 -9.04
N SER A 95 10.42 -0.32 -8.99
CA SER A 95 10.88 -1.03 -10.18
C SER A 95 9.78 -1.85 -10.84
N PRO A 96 9.49 -1.66 -12.14
CA PRO A 96 8.54 -2.49 -12.88
C PRO A 96 8.96 -3.96 -12.93
N GLU A 97 10.25 -4.25 -12.99
CA GLU A 97 10.79 -5.62 -13.02
C GLU A 97 10.48 -6.38 -11.74
N MET A 98 10.40 -5.68 -10.60
CA MET A 98 10.01 -6.26 -9.33
C MET A 98 8.49 -6.39 -9.22
N TRP A 99 7.74 -5.36 -9.61
CA TRP A 99 6.30 -5.32 -9.36
C TRP A 99 5.46 -6.11 -10.36
N THR A 100 5.92 -6.24 -11.62
CA THR A 100 5.20 -7.01 -12.62
C THR A 100 4.99 -8.48 -12.19
N PRO A 101 6.02 -9.24 -11.78
CA PRO A 101 5.80 -10.62 -11.32
C PRO A 101 4.99 -10.69 -10.01
N ILE A 102 5.06 -9.70 -9.13
CA ILE A 102 4.21 -9.65 -7.93
C ILE A 102 2.74 -9.53 -8.32
N PHE A 103 2.41 -8.65 -9.27
CA PHE A 103 1.04 -8.50 -9.75
C PHE A 103 0.56 -9.74 -10.52
N GLU A 104 1.42 -10.38 -11.30
CA GLU A 104 1.10 -11.60 -12.01
C GLU A 104 0.72 -12.73 -11.04
N GLN A 105 1.55 -12.97 -10.01
CA GLN A 105 1.34 -14.05 -9.05
C GLN A 105 0.10 -13.86 -8.19
N ASN A 106 -0.29 -12.62 -7.86
CA ASN A 106 -1.45 -12.32 -7.04
C ASN A 106 -2.60 -11.67 -7.82
N SER A 107 -2.67 -11.91 -9.13
CA SER A 107 -3.60 -11.22 -10.03
C SER A 107 -5.08 -11.38 -9.66
N VAL A 108 -5.47 -12.54 -9.14
CA VAL A 108 -6.87 -12.81 -8.75
C VAL A 108 -7.31 -11.89 -7.61
N ASN A 109 -6.55 -11.84 -6.52
CA ASN A 109 -6.86 -10.97 -5.37
C ASN A 109 -6.73 -9.48 -5.75
N ILE A 110 -5.75 -9.15 -6.62
CA ILE A 110 -5.58 -7.78 -7.11
C ILE A 110 -6.78 -7.34 -7.94
N LEU A 111 -7.32 -8.18 -8.80
CA LEU A 111 -8.52 -7.84 -9.59
C LEU A 111 -9.73 -7.61 -8.70
N GLU A 112 -9.89 -8.38 -7.63
CA GLU A 112 -10.97 -8.19 -6.65
C GLU A 112 -10.88 -6.80 -6.00
N VAL A 113 -9.75 -6.50 -5.35
CA VAL A 113 -9.58 -5.20 -4.67
C VAL A 113 -9.59 -4.03 -5.65
N LEU A 114 -9.09 -4.20 -6.86
CA LEU A 114 -9.11 -3.16 -7.89
C LEU A 114 -10.53 -2.85 -8.35
N ASN A 115 -11.39 -3.87 -8.49
CA ASN A 115 -12.81 -3.66 -8.82
C ASN A 115 -13.53 -2.88 -7.73
N GLU A 116 -13.29 -3.20 -6.46
CA GLU A 116 -13.83 -2.44 -5.32
C GLU A 116 -13.34 -0.99 -5.31
N TYR A 117 -12.04 -0.79 -5.52
CA TYR A 117 -11.45 0.54 -5.58
C TYR A 117 -12.04 1.39 -6.73
N ILE A 118 -12.21 0.80 -7.90
CA ILE A 118 -12.87 1.45 -9.04
C ILE A 118 -14.34 1.78 -8.71
N ALA A 119 -15.05 0.90 -8.01
CA ALA A 119 -16.41 1.16 -7.59
C ALA A 119 -16.50 2.37 -6.64
N ASN A 120 -15.60 2.44 -5.64
CA ASN A 120 -15.52 3.55 -4.71
C ASN A 120 -15.19 4.88 -5.43
N LEU A 121 -14.26 4.87 -6.39
CA LEU A 121 -13.95 6.05 -7.21
C LEU A 121 -15.16 6.51 -8.06
N LYS A 122 -15.92 5.57 -8.62
CA LYS A 122 -17.13 5.88 -9.38
C LYS A 122 -18.24 6.46 -8.48
N GLU A 123 -18.37 5.96 -7.26
CA GLU A 123 -19.30 6.50 -6.27
C GLU A 123 -18.93 7.93 -5.90
N PHE A 124 -17.67 8.18 -5.55
CA PHE A 124 -17.20 9.53 -5.27
C PHE A 124 -17.40 10.48 -6.45
N LYS A 125 -17.12 10.01 -7.67
CA LYS A 125 -17.38 10.79 -8.89
C LYS A 125 -18.86 11.19 -9.02
N LYS A 126 -19.81 10.28 -8.73
CA LYS A 126 -21.25 10.59 -8.75
C LYS A 126 -21.63 11.68 -7.74
N LEU A 127 -21.01 11.70 -6.57
CA LEU A 127 -21.25 12.78 -5.59
C LEU A 127 -20.83 14.14 -6.14
N LEU A 128 -19.71 14.21 -6.85
CA LEU A 128 -19.24 15.43 -7.53
C LEU A 128 -20.20 15.84 -8.66
N GLU A 129 -20.59 14.91 -9.53
CA GLU A 129 -21.48 15.16 -10.66
C GLU A 129 -22.85 15.69 -10.19
N ASN A 130 -23.36 15.13 -9.11
CA ASN A 130 -24.64 15.51 -8.52
C ASN A 130 -24.53 16.73 -7.57
N LYS A 131 -23.34 17.26 -7.36
CA LYS A 131 -23.05 18.35 -6.41
C LYS A 131 -23.58 18.05 -5.00
N ASN A 132 -23.54 16.78 -4.60
CA ASN A 132 -24.02 16.34 -3.28
C ASN A 132 -22.89 16.52 -2.23
N TRP A 133 -22.66 17.78 -1.85
CA TRP A 133 -21.58 18.16 -0.96
C TRP A 133 -21.74 17.61 0.46
N SER A 134 -22.99 17.46 0.94
CA SER A 134 -23.27 16.90 2.27
C SER A 134 -22.84 15.43 2.34
N ALA A 135 -23.31 14.59 1.42
CA ALA A 135 -22.95 13.18 1.40
C ALA A 135 -21.44 12.97 1.15
N MET A 136 -20.83 13.81 0.33
CA MET A 136 -19.37 13.77 0.12
C MET A 136 -18.61 14.11 1.42
N HIS A 137 -19.08 15.12 2.16
CA HIS A 137 -18.48 15.48 3.44
C HIS A 137 -18.62 14.35 4.47
N GLU A 138 -19.80 13.76 4.58
CA GLU A 138 -20.09 12.64 5.48
C GLU A 138 -19.19 11.43 5.17
N GLN A 139 -19.08 11.05 3.89
CA GLN A 139 -18.22 9.97 3.45
C GLN A 139 -16.75 10.22 3.81
N MET A 140 -16.23 11.43 3.55
CA MET A 140 -14.86 11.78 3.92
C MET A 140 -14.65 11.75 5.43
N GLN A 141 -15.65 12.17 6.21
CA GLN A 141 -15.59 12.16 7.67
C GLN A 141 -15.53 10.73 8.22
N GLU A 142 -16.31 9.81 7.67
CA GLU A 142 -16.27 8.39 8.02
C GLU A 142 -14.90 7.78 7.71
N ILE A 143 -14.33 8.06 6.54
CA ILE A 143 -13.01 7.57 6.14
C ILE A 143 -11.90 8.13 7.04
N ASN A 144 -12.08 9.31 7.64
CA ASN A 144 -11.12 9.88 8.58
C ASN A 144 -10.85 9.00 9.81
N ALA A 145 -11.68 8.01 10.11
CA ALA A 145 -11.40 7.00 11.13
C ALA A 145 -10.06 6.26 10.90
N ILE A 146 -9.55 6.24 9.66
CA ILE A 146 -8.23 5.67 9.32
C ILE A 146 -7.07 6.34 10.09
N LYS A 147 -7.26 7.56 10.61
CA LYS A 147 -6.24 8.27 11.40
C LYS A 147 -5.73 7.44 12.56
N THR A 148 -6.64 6.80 13.30
CA THR A 148 -6.28 5.94 14.44
C THR A 148 -5.40 4.76 14.04
N ILE A 149 -5.65 4.20 12.84
CA ILE A 149 -4.85 3.11 12.28
C ILE A 149 -3.46 3.62 11.90
N LEU A 150 -3.39 4.77 11.22
CA LEU A 150 -2.14 5.36 10.77
C LEU A 150 -1.23 5.79 11.94
N GLU A 151 -1.80 6.28 13.04
CA GLU A 151 -1.07 6.63 14.25
C GLU A 151 -0.42 5.40 14.92
N GLY A 152 -0.98 4.20 14.73
CA GLY A 152 -0.42 2.93 15.18
C GLY A 152 0.65 2.34 14.27
N ILE A 153 0.81 2.84 13.04
CA ILE A 153 1.83 2.35 12.10
C ILE A 153 3.16 3.06 12.40
N PRO A 154 4.25 2.31 12.72
CA PRO A 154 5.54 2.92 12.94
C PRO A 154 5.96 3.74 11.70
N GLU A 155 6.22 5.02 11.88
CA GLU A 155 6.81 5.82 10.81
C GLU A 155 8.16 5.19 10.45
N GLY A 156 8.27 4.66 9.22
CA GLY A 156 9.57 4.28 8.69
C GLY A 156 10.47 5.50 8.74
N LYS A 157 11.56 5.42 9.49
CA LYS A 157 12.54 6.50 9.58
C LYS A 157 12.99 6.82 8.15
N ASN A 158 12.43 7.87 7.56
CA ASN A 158 12.92 8.48 6.32
C ASN A 158 14.27 9.13 6.60
N ASN A 159 15.32 8.32 6.75
CA ASN A 159 16.71 8.76 6.83
C ASN A 159 17.29 8.97 5.43
N PHE A 160 16.58 9.66 4.55
CA PHE A 160 17.17 10.36 3.41
C PHE A 160 17.26 11.86 3.76
N LYS A 161 18.09 12.19 4.72
CA LYS A 161 18.72 13.51 4.76
C LYS A 161 20.02 13.40 3.96
N ASN A 162 20.06 14.19 2.91
CA ASN A 162 21.16 14.53 1.99
C ASN A 162 22.57 14.27 2.52
#